data_c5335fcb4bebf1cdeb2822113b6b8bbb
#
_entry.id   c5335fcb4bebf1cdeb2822113b6b8bbb
#
_cell.length_a   1.000
_cell.length_b   1.000
_cell.length_c   1.000
_cell.angle_alpha   90.00
_cell.angle_beta   90.00
_cell.angle_gamma   90.00
#
_symmetry.space_group_name_H-M   'P 1'
#
loop_
_entity.id
_entity.type
_entity.pdbx_description
1 polymer ?
#
loop_
_entity_poly.entity_id
_entity_poly.type
_entity_poly.pdbx_seq_one_letter_code
_entity_poly.pdbx_strand_id
1 'polypeptide(L)'
;VEQKLSARDQVAKEAGERSGIQVMRYVRLTELIPELLDMVDEKKIAFNPAYELSFLKPDEQQMLVETMDYEQATPSLSQAQRMKKFSQEGKLSEDVMLAIMSEEKRVIWIK
;
A
#
# COMPACT_ATOMS: atom_id res chain seq x y z
N VAL A 1 22.02 4.19 -21.11
CA VAL A 1 21.64 5.11 -20.07
C VAL A 1 20.72 4.45 -19.08
N GLU A 2 21.11 4.59 -17.87
CA GLU A 2 20.28 4.03 -16.83
C GLU A 2 19.10 4.94 -16.56
N GLN A 3 17.94 4.35 -16.59
CA GLN A 3 16.74 5.06 -16.23
C GLN A 3 16.13 4.38 -15.05
N LYS A 4 15.65 5.18 -14.13
CA LYS A 4 14.91 4.64 -13.01
C LYS A 4 13.59 4.07 -13.52
N LEU A 5 13.40 2.78 -13.31
CA LEU A 5 12.17 2.14 -13.73
C LEU A 5 11.05 2.48 -12.76
N SER A 6 9.86 2.74 -13.30
CA SER A 6 8.68 2.89 -12.46
C SER A 6 8.31 1.56 -11.84
N ALA A 7 7.40 1.57 -10.88
CA ALA A 7 6.94 0.33 -10.29
C ALA A 7 6.36 -0.61 -11.34
N ARG A 8 5.66 -0.05 -12.33
CA ARG A 8 5.08 -0.88 -13.39
C ARG A 8 6.16 -1.53 -14.25
N ASP A 9 7.19 -0.76 -14.57
CA ASP A 9 8.29 -1.29 -15.38
C ASP A 9 9.03 -2.38 -14.63
N GLN A 10 9.22 -2.19 -13.34
CA GLN A 10 9.88 -3.20 -12.52
C GLN A 10 9.05 -4.47 -12.43
N VAL A 11 7.73 -4.34 -12.34
CA VAL A 11 6.85 -5.48 -12.33
C VAL A 11 7.03 -6.29 -13.61
N ALA A 12 7.03 -5.62 -14.75
CA ALA A 12 7.16 -6.32 -16.02
C ALA A 12 8.51 -7.02 -16.13
N LYS A 13 9.58 -6.35 -15.70
CA LYS A 13 10.92 -6.91 -15.77
C LYS A 13 11.07 -8.12 -14.85
N GLU A 14 10.64 -7.98 -13.60
CA GLU A 14 10.84 -9.03 -12.62
C GLU A 14 9.89 -10.19 -12.82
N ALA A 15 8.74 -9.96 -13.42
CA ALA A 15 7.78 -11.03 -13.68
C ALA A 15 8.41 -12.12 -14.54
N GLY A 16 9.30 -11.76 -15.44
CA GLY A 16 9.96 -12.74 -16.29
C GLY A 16 11.05 -13.55 -15.59
N GLU A 17 11.39 -13.18 -14.36
CA GLU A 17 12.50 -13.79 -13.63
C GLU A 17 12.05 -14.52 -12.36
N ARG A 18 10.75 -14.51 -12.06
CA ARG A 18 10.27 -15.01 -10.79
C ARG A 18 9.29 -16.16 -11.00
N SER A 19 9.04 -16.88 -9.90
CA SER A 19 8.06 -17.96 -9.93
C SER A 19 6.65 -17.38 -10.13
N GLY A 20 5.69 -18.28 -10.42
CA GLY A 20 4.32 -17.86 -10.68
C GLY A 20 3.72 -17.06 -9.55
N ILE A 21 3.97 -17.44 -8.29
CA ILE A 21 3.40 -16.73 -7.15
C ILE A 21 3.96 -15.32 -7.09
N GLN A 22 5.26 -15.16 -7.31
CA GLN A 22 5.87 -13.84 -7.30
C GLN A 22 5.36 -12.99 -8.44
N VAL A 23 5.19 -13.61 -9.61
CA VAL A 23 4.64 -12.87 -10.75
C VAL A 23 3.27 -12.31 -10.41
N MET A 24 2.41 -13.12 -9.80
CA MET A 24 1.06 -12.67 -9.46
C MET A 24 1.11 -11.52 -8.46
N ARG A 25 2.02 -11.55 -7.51
CA ARG A 25 2.14 -10.47 -6.54
C ARG A 25 2.56 -9.17 -7.20
N TYR A 26 3.54 -9.24 -8.11
CA TYR A 26 3.99 -8.04 -8.80
C TYR A 26 2.92 -7.48 -9.72
N VAL A 27 2.21 -8.36 -10.43
CA VAL A 27 1.12 -7.92 -11.30
C VAL A 27 0.03 -7.22 -10.50
N ARG A 28 -0.22 -7.71 -9.29
CA ARG A 28 -1.27 -7.13 -8.44
C ARG A 28 -1.00 -5.66 -8.13
N LEU A 29 0.27 -5.24 -8.11
CA LEU A 29 0.60 -3.85 -7.83
C LEU A 29 -0.01 -2.89 -8.86
N THR A 30 -0.31 -3.38 -10.07
CA THR A 30 -0.91 -2.53 -11.09
C THR A 30 -2.33 -2.10 -10.74
N GLU A 31 -2.93 -2.72 -9.72
CA GLU A 31 -4.25 -2.32 -9.24
C GLU A 31 -4.20 -1.11 -8.32
N LEU A 32 -3.01 -0.66 -7.94
CA LEU A 32 -2.87 0.54 -7.13
C LEU A 32 -3.15 1.78 -7.97
N ILE A 33 -3.74 2.80 -7.34
CA ILE A 33 -3.90 4.07 -8.02
C ILE A 33 -2.52 4.68 -8.26
N PRO A 34 -2.40 5.59 -9.24
CA PRO A 34 -1.08 6.13 -9.60
C PRO A 34 -0.31 6.73 -8.43
N GLU A 35 -0.98 7.40 -7.52
CA GLU A 35 -0.32 8.01 -6.38
C GLU A 35 0.37 6.96 -5.51
N LEU A 36 -0.29 5.83 -5.27
CA LEU A 36 0.30 4.76 -4.48
C LEU A 36 1.41 4.05 -5.24
N LEU A 37 1.22 3.86 -6.55
CA LEU A 37 2.29 3.26 -7.37
C LEU A 37 3.55 4.12 -7.33
N ASP A 38 3.38 5.43 -7.39
CA ASP A 38 4.52 6.33 -7.30
C ASP A 38 5.23 6.18 -5.96
N MET A 39 4.49 6.03 -4.88
CA MET A 39 5.10 5.85 -3.57
C MET A 39 5.87 4.54 -3.46
N VAL A 40 5.36 3.49 -4.09
CA VAL A 40 6.10 2.22 -4.15
C VAL A 40 7.37 2.40 -4.98
N ASP A 41 7.25 3.08 -6.10
CA ASP A 41 8.37 3.32 -6.99
C ASP A 41 9.47 4.13 -6.30
N GLU A 42 9.06 5.07 -5.45
CA GLU A 42 9.99 5.89 -4.67
C GLU A 42 10.44 5.22 -3.39
N LYS A 43 10.00 3.98 -3.18
CA LYS A 43 10.37 3.18 -2.00
C LYS A 43 9.87 3.77 -0.68
N LYS A 44 8.82 4.56 -0.75
CA LYS A 44 8.16 5.07 0.44
C LYS A 44 7.25 4.03 1.06
N ILE A 45 6.73 3.12 0.24
CA ILE A 45 5.92 2.00 0.69
C ILE A 45 6.63 0.73 0.23
N ALA A 46 6.85 -0.19 1.16
CA ALA A 46 7.50 -1.46 0.83
C ALA A 46 6.56 -2.34 0.01
N PHE A 47 7.13 -3.36 -0.64
CA PHE A 47 6.36 -4.23 -1.52
C PHE A 47 5.22 -4.96 -0.81
N ASN A 48 5.51 -5.56 0.36
CA ASN A 48 4.49 -6.37 1.02
C ASN A 48 3.27 -5.55 1.47
N PRO A 49 3.45 -4.40 2.13
CA PRO A 49 2.30 -3.55 2.42
C PRO A 49 1.58 -3.10 1.15
N ALA A 50 2.32 -2.76 0.09
CA ALA A 50 1.71 -2.33 -1.16
C ALA A 50 0.84 -3.43 -1.76
N TYR A 51 1.31 -4.67 -1.71
CA TYR A 51 0.54 -5.79 -2.21
C TYR A 51 -0.81 -5.89 -1.47
N GLU A 52 -0.79 -5.75 -0.15
CA GLU A 52 -2.03 -5.80 0.61
C GLU A 52 -2.95 -4.64 0.26
N LEU A 53 -2.38 -3.45 0.06
CA LEU A 53 -3.18 -2.27 -0.25
C LEU A 53 -3.82 -2.36 -1.63
N SER A 54 -3.26 -3.16 -2.52
CA SER A 54 -3.80 -3.30 -3.87
C SER A 54 -5.20 -3.93 -3.87
N PHE A 55 -5.60 -4.54 -2.77
CA PHE A 55 -6.93 -5.12 -2.65
C PHE A 55 -7.98 -4.12 -2.20
N LEU A 56 -7.58 -2.91 -1.85
CA LEU A 56 -8.54 -1.86 -1.50
C LEU A 56 -9.20 -1.33 -2.77
N LYS A 57 -10.40 -0.80 -2.60
CA LYS A 57 -11.09 -0.15 -3.72
C LYS A 57 -10.37 1.15 -4.07
N PRO A 58 -10.51 1.63 -5.32
CA PRO A 58 -9.81 2.87 -5.69
C PRO A 58 -10.10 4.05 -4.79
N ASP A 59 -11.35 4.24 -4.38
CA ASP A 59 -11.69 5.34 -3.49
C ASP A 59 -11.10 5.14 -2.11
N GLU A 60 -10.99 3.89 -1.65
CA GLU A 60 -10.33 3.61 -0.39
C GLU A 60 -8.83 3.90 -0.47
N GLN A 61 -8.23 3.58 -1.61
CA GLN A 61 -6.82 3.90 -1.82
C GLN A 61 -6.59 5.41 -1.82
N GLN A 62 -7.49 6.16 -2.44
CA GLN A 62 -7.38 7.61 -2.43
C GLN A 62 -7.50 8.16 -1.01
N MET A 63 -8.43 7.62 -0.24
CA MET A 63 -8.60 8.00 1.16
C MET A 63 -7.32 7.72 1.94
N LEU A 64 -6.66 6.61 1.64
CA LEU A 64 -5.41 6.26 2.30
C LEU A 64 -4.31 7.26 1.97
N VAL A 65 -4.22 7.69 0.72
CA VAL A 65 -3.23 8.68 0.34
C VAL A 65 -3.41 9.95 1.17
N GLU A 66 -4.65 10.39 1.33
CA GLU A 66 -4.94 11.59 2.10
C GLU A 66 -4.62 11.38 3.57
N THR A 67 -4.90 10.19 4.09
CA THR A 67 -4.61 9.88 5.48
C THR A 67 -3.10 9.83 5.74
N MET A 68 -2.35 9.26 4.80
CA MET A 68 -0.89 9.21 4.92
C MET A 68 -0.30 10.61 4.94
N ASP A 69 -0.85 11.49 4.11
CA ASP A 69 -0.38 12.87 4.08
C ASP A 69 -0.70 13.58 5.39
N TYR A 70 -1.90 13.35 5.91
CA TYR A 70 -2.31 13.95 7.18
C TYR A 70 -1.45 13.45 8.34
N GLU A 71 -1.21 12.15 8.40
CA GLU A 71 -0.45 11.55 9.49
C GLU A 71 1.07 11.62 9.29
N GLN A 72 1.50 11.99 8.09
CA GLN A 72 2.92 12.01 7.73
C GLN A 72 3.57 10.67 8.01
N ALA A 73 2.89 9.59 7.60
CA ALA A 73 3.34 8.23 7.85
C ALA A 73 2.84 7.31 6.75
N THR A 74 3.51 6.18 6.58
CA THR A 74 3.06 5.14 5.65
C THR A 74 2.66 3.91 6.46
N PRO A 75 1.72 3.10 5.95
CA PRO A 75 1.26 1.94 6.71
C PRO A 75 2.30 0.83 6.74
N SER A 76 2.38 0.16 7.88
CA SER A 76 3.17 -1.06 8.01
C SER A 76 2.41 -2.22 7.37
N LEU A 77 3.08 -3.38 7.27
CA LEU A 77 2.42 -4.57 6.73
C LEU A 77 1.20 -4.94 7.56
N SER A 78 1.32 -4.90 8.87
CA SER A 78 0.21 -5.22 9.76
C SER A 78 -0.96 -4.27 9.54
N GLN A 79 -0.67 -2.99 9.43
CA GLN A 79 -1.71 -1.99 9.19
C GLN A 79 -2.38 -2.20 7.84
N ALA A 80 -1.58 -2.49 6.82
CA ALA A 80 -2.13 -2.73 5.48
C ALA A 80 -3.03 -3.95 5.47
N GLN A 81 -2.64 -5.01 6.16
CA GLN A 81 -3.45 -6.22 6.24
C GLN A 81 -4.79 -5.94 6.93
N ARG A 82 -4.77 -5.13 7.96
CA ARG A 82 -6.00 -4.78 8.66
C ARG A 82 -6.92 -3.94 7.78
N MET A 83 -6.35 -3.00 7.04
CA MET A 83 -7.15 -2.21 6.10
C MET A 83 -7.79 -3.10 5.04
N LYS A 84 -7.03 -4.05 4.51
CA LYS A 84 -7.55 -4.99 3.55
C LYS A 84 -8.72 -5.78 4.13
N LYS A 85 -8.57 -6.26 5.35
CA LYS A 85 -9.63 -7.02 6.01
C LYS A 85 -10.90 -6.19 6.16
N PHE A 86 -10.76 -4.96 6.65
CA PHE A 86 -11.92 -4.09 6.80
C PHE A 86 -12.56 -3.77 5.45
N SER A 87 -11.74 -3.59 4.42
CA SER A 87 -12.27 -3.33 3.09
C SER A 87 -13.10 -4.52 2.59
N GLN A 88 -12.60 -5.74 2.80
CA GLN A 88 -13.31 -6.94 2.36
C GLN A 88 -14.62 -7.12 3.11
N GLU A 89 -14.68 -6.65 4.34
CA GLU A 89 -15.90 -6.72 5.15
C GLU A 89 -16.82 -5.54 4.90
N GLY A 90 -16.43 -4.61 4.06
CA GLY A 90 -17.22 -3.43 3.78
C GLY A 90 -17.27 -2.44 4.93
N LYS A 91 -16.26 -2.47 5.81
CA LYS A 91 -16.25 -1.66 7.02
C LYS A 91 -15.13 -0.62 7.04
N LEU A 92 -14.35 -0.52 5.98
CA LEU A 92 -13.26 0.45 5.95
C LEU A 92 -13.83 1.84 5.70
N SER A 93 -13.57 2.74 6.63
CA SER A 93 -14.02 4.13 6.53
C SER A 93 -12.84 5.04 6.87
N GLU A 94 -13.05 6.33 6.68
CA GLU A 94 -12.01 7.31 7.01
C GLU A 94 -11.63 7.23 8.47
N ASP A 95 -12.62 7.09 9.36
CA ASP A 95 -12.36 7.00 10.79
C ASP A 95 -11.54 5.76 11.14
N VAL A 96 -11.89 4.63 10.53
CA VAL A 96 -11.17 3.38 10.76
C VAL A 96 -9.74 3.52 10.26
N MET A 97 -9.57 4.09 9.09
CA MET A 97 -8.24 4.25 8.49
C MET A 97 -7.38 5.18 9.34
N LEU A 98 -7.94 6.28 9.82
CA LEU A 98 -7.22 7.17 10.71
C LEU A 98 -6.82 6.48 12.00
N ALA A 99 -7.72 5.68 12.57
CA ALA A 99 -7.43 4.95 13.79
C ALA A 99 -6.27 3.98 13.59
N ILE A 100 -6.26 3.27 12.46
CA ILE A 100 -5.19 2.34 12.17
C ILE A 100 -3.87 3.07 12.00
N MET A 101 -3.89 4.15 11.22
CA MET A 101 -2.65 4.87 10.92
C MET A 101 -2.06 5.58 12.13
N SER A 102 -2.88 5.92 13.11
CA SER A 102 -2.41 6.65 14.28
C SER A 102 -2.03 5.74 15.45
N GLU A 103 -2.06 4.43 15.27
CA GLU A 103 -1.85 3.49 16.39
C GLU A 103 -0.50 3.65 17.05
N GLU A 104 0.55 3.84 16.27
CA GLU A 104 1.88 3.96 16.85
C GLU A 104 1.98 5.18 17.75
N LYS A 105 1.32 6.25 17.36
CA LYS A 105 1.32 7.45 18.18
C LYS A 105 0.61 7.21 19.50
N ARG A 106 -0.48 6.45 19.46
CA ARG A 106 -1.19 6.11 20.69
C ARG A 106 -0.34 5.27 21.62
N VAL A 107 0.37 4.28 21.06
CA VAL A 107 1.22 3.43 21.87
C VAL A 107 2.28 4.25 22.56
N ILE A 108 2.85 5.22 21.87
CA ILE A 108 3.83 6.10 22.47
C ILE A 108 3.24 6.89 23.62
N TRP A 109 2.01 7.34 23.46
CA TRP A 109 1.34 8.13 24.49
C TRP A 109 1.05 7.35 25.75
N ILE A 110 0.76 6.07 25.61
CA ILE A 110 0.41 5.23 26.75
C ILE A 110 1.61 5.08 27.69
N LYS A 111 2.79 5.22 27.15
CA LYS A 111 3.97 5.21 27.99
C LYS A 111 3.98 6.41 28.91
#